data_ed17e971e1d429a539a54ba27fcc30f7
#
_entry.id   ed17e971e1d429a539a54ba27fcc30f7
#
_cell.length_a   1.000
_cell.length_b   1.000
_cell.length_c   1.000
_cell.angle_alpha   90.00
_cell.angle_beta   90.00
_cell.angle_gamma   90.00
#
_symmetry.space_group_name_H-M   'P 1'
#
loop_
_entity.id
_entity.type
_entity.pdbx_description
1 polymer ?
#
loop_
_entity_poly.entity_id
_entity_poly.type
_entity_poly.pdbx_seq_one_letter_code
_entity_poly.pdbx_strand_id
1 'polypeptide(L)'
;MCGRYVVTNPVSKTKRLVKTAIKVEDKENYNAHPYQDLPVIKKYTNGNALENLKWGLVPSWSKKNEFKPLINARLETIDEKVSFKKLIQLTRCVVVADGFYEWKREERNKIPYYFLREDKKLIYIAGIYENDQFCLVTEEAIKNVLEIHRRQPVILNEKDVNRYLNIELN
;
A
#
# COMPACT_ATOMS: atom_id res chain seq x y z
N MET A 1 -12.45 -3.55 2.74
CA MET A 1 -11.27 -3.85 1.89
C MET A 1 -10.77 -2.54 1.31
N CYS A 2 -9.53 -2.16 1.59
CA CYS A 2 -8.97 -0.89 1.10
C CYS A 2 -8.72 -0.98 -0.40
N GLY A 3 -9.52 -0.27 -1.19
CA GLY A 3 -9.50 -0.33 -2.65
C GLY A 3 -9.41 1.03 -3.35
N ARG A 4 -9.22 2.11 -2.61
CA ARG A 4 -9.09 3.47 -3.16
C ARG A 4 -8.28 4.37 -2.26
N TYR A 5 -7.39 5.15 -2.84
CA TYR A 5 -6.67 6.18 -2.11
C TYR A 5 -6.33 7.39 -2.97
N VAL A 6 -5.77 8.41 -2.34
CA VAL A 6 -5.28 9.63 -2.99
C VAL A 6 -3.76 9.64 -2.89
N VAL A 7 -3.08 9.97 -3.97
CA VAL A 7 -1.64 10.23 -3.96
C VAL A 7 -1.34 11.44 -4.84
N THR A 8 -0.76 12.47 -4.22
CA THR A 8 -0.40 13.71 -4.91
C THR A 8 1.06 14.06 -4.67
N ASN A 9 1.75 14.42 -5.74
CA ASN A 9 3.13 14.89 -5.73
C ASN A 9 4.09 13.98 -4.92
N PRO A 10 4.14 12.67 -5.22
CA PRO A 10 4.88 11.71 -4.40
C PRO A 10 6.39 11.93 -4.39
N VAL A 11 6.97 12.45 -5.46
CA VAL A 11 8.41 12.72 -5.55
C VAL A 11 8.81 13.84 -4.59
N SER A 12 8.11 14.96 -4.65
CA SER A 12 8.36 16.12 -3.78
C SER A 12 8.16 15.82 -2.30
N LYS A 13 7.14 15.02 -1.98
CA LYS A 13 6.73 14.75 -0.61
C LYS A 13 7.54 13.64 0.09
N THR A 14 8.33 12.86 -0.65
CA THR A 14 9.10 11.72 -0.08
C THR A 14 10.60 11.95 0.00
N LYS A 15 11.08 13.15 -0.24
CA LYS A 15 12.54 13.47 -0.29
C LYS A 15 13.34 13.09 0.96
N ARG A 16 12.70 13.04 2.13
CA ARG A 16 13.35 12.62 3.38
C ARG A 16 13.66 11.12 3.43
N LEU A 17 12.86 10.31 2.74
CA LEU A 17 12.95 8.85 2.78
C LEU A 17 13.54 8.25 1.52
N VAL A 18 13.49 8.99 0.41
CA VAL A 18 13.77 8.46 -0.93
C VAL A 18 14.87 9.28 -1.58
N LYS A 19 15.93 8.61 -2.03
CA LYS A 19 17.05 9.24 -2.74
C LYS A 19 16.84 9.34 -4.24
N THR A 20 16.06 8.43 -4.82
CA THR A 20 15.91 8.30 -6.28
C THR A 20 14.45 8.04 -6.63
N ALA A 21 13.95 8.73 -7.66
CA ALA A 21 12.68 8.43 -8.30
C ALA A 21 12.95 7.73 -9.63
N ILE A 22 12.47 6.49 -9.79
CA ILE A 22 12.65 5.68 -11.00
C ILE A 22 11.40 5.80 -11.87
N LYS A 23 11.44 6.67 -12.88
CA LYS A 23 10.31 6.92 -13.80
C LYS A 23 9.00 7.29 -13.07
N VAL A 24 9.12 7.99 -11.95
CA VAL A 24 7.98 8.53 -11.20
C VAL A 24 8.02 10.06 -11.31
N GLU A 25 6.89 10.66 -11.61
CA GLU A 25 6.72 12.09 -11.70
C GLU A 25 5.75 12.59 -10.62
N ASP A 26 5.88 13.86 -10.28
CA ASP A 26 4.88 14.52 -9.46
C ASP A 26 3.58 14.69 -10.25
N LYS A 27 2.55 14.01 -9.77
CA LYS A 27 1.19 14.03 -10.33
C LYS A 27 0.18 14.02 -9.21
N GLU A 28 -1.02 14.45 -9.53
CA GLU A 28 -2.17 14.38 -8.63
C GLU A 28 -3.09 13.26 -9.06
N ASN A 29 -3.25 12.24 -8.23
CA ASN A 29 -4.20 11.16 -8.44
C ASN A 29 -5.15 11.09 -7.25
N TYR A 30 -6.35 11.64 -7.40
CA TYR A 30 -7.38 11.65 -6.37
C TYR A 30 -8.24 10.39 -6.35
N ASN A 31 -7.99 9.46 -7.25
CA ASN A 31 -8.74 8.22 -7.40
C ASN A 31 -7.81 7.07 -7.80
N ALA A 32 -6.80 6.82 -6.99
CA ALA A 32 -5.93 5.67 -7.17
C ALA A 32 -6.73 4.40 -6.88
N HIS A 33 -6.74 3.49 -7.84
CA HIS A 33 -7.53 2.26 -7.79
C HIS A 33 -6.74 1.06 -8.32
N PRO A 34 -7.19 -0.18 -8.03
CA PRO A 34 -6.55 -1.38 -8.54
C PRO A 34 -6.29 -1.35 -10.05
N TYR A 35 -5.20 -1.97 -10.44
CA TYR A 35 -4.68 -2.13 -11.80
C TYR A 35 -4.01 -0.90 -12.40
N GLN A 36 -3.94 0.21 -11.67
CA GLN A 36 -3.09 1.35 -12.03
C GLN A 36 -1.63 1.09 -11.61
N ASP A 37 -0.71 1.75 -12.30
CA ASP A 37 0.68 1.86 -11.88
C ASP A 37 0.78 3.02 -10.90
N LEU A 38 1.26 2.72 -9.69
CA LEU A 38 1.23 3.64 -8.56
C LEU A 38 2.57 3.65 -7.81
N PRO A 39 2.97 4.80 -7.22
CA PRO A 39 4.27 4.92 -6.58
C PRO A 39 4.36 4.15 -5.27
N VAL A 40 5.43 3.39 -5.14
CA VAL A 40 5.82 2.69 -3.91
C VAL A 40 7.29 2.96 -3.60
N ILE A 41 7.65 2.89 -2.32
CA ILE A 41 9.04 2.96 -1.87
C ILE A 41 9.58 1.53 -1.76
N LYS A 42 10.72 1.29 -2.40
CA LYS A 42 11.47 0.04 -2.30
C LYS A 42 12.88 0.33 -1.79
N LYS A 43 13.45 -0.62 -1.06
CA LYS A 43 14.85 -0.56 -0.62
C LYS A 43 15.75 -1.16 -1.69
N TYR A 44 16.78 -0.41 -2.04
CA TYR A 44 17.89 -0.84 -2.89
C TYR A 44 19.22 -0.76 -2.14
N THR A 45 20.28 -1.31 -2.69
CA THR A 45 21.62 -1.33 -2.06
C THR A 45 22.12 0.07 -1.69
N ASN A 46 21.84 1.07 -2.53
CA ASN A 46 22.28 2.45 -2.36
C ASN A 46 21.24 3.39 -1.75
N GLY A 47 20.18 2.84 -1.19
CA GLY A 47 19.12 3.60 -0.52
C GLY A 47 17.73 3.30 -1.07
N ASN A 48 16.73 3.99 -0.54
CA ASN A 48 15.36 3.83 -0.98
C ASN A 48 15.11 4.54 -2.32
N ALA A 49 14.27 3.94 -3.14
CA ALA A 49 13.79 4.53 -4.38
C ALA A 49 12.27 4.51 -4.46
N LEU A 50 11.71 5.54 -5.07
CA LEU A 50 10.30 5.60 -5.45
C LEU A 50 10.15 5.03 -6.86
N GLU A 51 9.24 4.09 -7.03
CA GLU A 51 9.04 3.35 -8.27
C GLU A 51 7.56 3.05 -8.47
N ASN A 52 7.09 3.07 -9.71
CA ASN A 52 5.71 2.68 -10.02
C ASN A 52 5.59 1.16 -10.14
N LEU A 53 4.70 0.57 -9.36
CA LEU A 53 4.28 -0.82 -9.50
C LEU A 53 2.78 -0.90 -9.74
N LYS A 54 2.33 -1.97 -10.38
CA LYS A 54 0.90 -2.19 -10.60
C LYS A 54 0.22 -2.68 -9.31
N TRP A 55 -0.85 -2.03 -8.91
CA TRP A 55 -1.66 -2.47 -7.78
C TRP A 55 -2.55 -3.64 -8.16
N GLY A 56 -2.17 -4.81 -7.72
CA GLY A 56 -2.83 -6.08 -8.02
C GLY A 56 -1.78 -7.15 -8.26
N LEU A 57 -1.61 -8.03 -7.29
CA LEU A 57 -0.55 -9.04 -7.28
C LEU A 57 -1.11 -10.37 -7.76
N VAL A 58 -0.51 -10.90 -8.82
CA VAL A 58 -0.76 -12.26 -9.30
C VAL A 58 0.45 -13.10 -8.91
N PRO A 59 0.29 -14.09 -8.02
CA PRO A 59 1.42 -14.92 -7.62
C PRO A 59 2.09 -15.62 -8.82
N SER A 60 3.41 -15.62 -8.85
CA SER A 60 4.18 -16.18 -9.98
C SER A 60 3.96 -17.68 -10.22
N TRP A 61 3.54 -18.41 -9.16
CA TRP A 61 3.22 -19.84 -9.26
C TRP A 61 1.83 -20.11 -9.83
N SER A 62 0.95 -19.09 -9.94
CA SER A 62 -0.41 -19.25 -10.47
C SER A 62 -0.44 -19.19 -11.99
N LYS A 63 -1.46 -19.80 -12.58
CA LYS A 63 -1.70 -19.69 -14.02
C LYS A 63 -2.31 -18.30 -14.31
N LYS A 64 -1.72 -17.60 -15.28
CA LYS A 64 -2.00 -16.18 -15.58
C LYS A 64 -3.48 -15.79 -15.76
N ASN A 65 -4.33 -16.70 -16.22
CA ASN A 65 -5.72 -16.38 -16.55
C ASN A 65 -6.74 -16.92 -15.54
N GLU A 66 -6.28 -17.63 -14.50
CA GLU A 66 -7.16 -18.29 -13.53
C GLU A 66 -7.18 -17.58 -12.18
N PHE A 67 -6.34 -16.58 -11.98
CA PHE A 67 -6.16 -15.93 -10.68
C PHE A 67 -6.53 -14.45 -10.75
N LYS A 68 -7.54 -14.07 -9.97
CA LYS A 68 -7.90 -12.66 -9.81
C LYS A 68 -6.78 -11.95 -9.04
N PRO A 69 -6.24 -10.82 -9.55
CA PRO A 69 -5.20 -10.08 -8.85
C PRO A 69 -5.59 -9.73 -7.41
N LEU A 70 -4.66 -9.93 -6.49
CA LEU A 70 -4.85 -9.67 -5.07
C LEU A 70 -4.46 -8.23 -4.78
N ILE A 71 -5.41 -7.45 -4.24
CA ILE A 71 -5.18 -6.04 -3.92
C ILE A 71 -4.83 -5.81 -2.45
N ASN A 72 -5.21 -6.75 -1.57
CA ASN A 72 -4.91 -6.70 -0.14
C ASN A 72 -4.36 -8.04 0.37
N ALA A 73 -3.52 -7.95 1.40
CA ALA A 73 -3.06 -9.08 2.19
C ALA A 73 -3.36 -8.81 3.66
N ARG A 74 -4.05 -9.73 4.33
CA ARG A 74 -4.40 -9.58 5.75
C ARG A 74 -3.18 -9.83 6.64
N LEU A 75 -2.84 -8.86 7.48
CA LEU A 75 -1.72 -8.97 8.43
C LEU A 75 -1.84 -10.23 9.31
N GLU A 76 -3.05 -10.55 9.74
CA GLU A 76 -3.33 -11.66 10.65
C GLU A 76 -2.95 -13.05 10.09
N THR A 77 -2.87 -13.19 8.77
CA THR A 77 -2.58 -14.46 8.10
C THR A 77 -1.50 -14.37 7.01
N ILE A 78 -0.82 -13.24 6.93
CA ILE A 78 0.14 -12.95 5.84
C ILE A 78 1.32 -13.95 5.82
N ASP A 79 1.75 -14.40 6.98
CA ASP A 79 2.84 -15.37 7.16
C ASP A 79 2.42 -16.85 6.96
N GLU A 80 1.12 -17.10 6.84
CA GLU A 80 0.57 -18.43 6.60
C GLU A 80 0.19 -18.67 5.14
N LYS A 81 -0.32 -17.63 4.47
CA LYS A 81 -0.83 -17.75 3.10
C LYS A 81 0.27 -17.92 2.07
N VAL A 82 0.16 -18.96 1.25
CA VAL A 82 1.13 -19.30 0.18
C VAL A 82 1.41 -18.09 -0.74
N SER A 83 0.40 -17.28 -1.02
CA SER A 83 0.54 -16.10 -1.87
C SER A 83 1.40 -14.99 -1.25
N PHE A 84 1.54 -14.94 0.07
CA PHE A 84 2.13 -13.78 0.76
C PHE A 84 3.32 -14.13 1.68
N LYS A 85 3.37 -15.34 2.19
CA LYS A 85 4.36 -15.79 3.17
C LYS A 85 5.80 -15.44 2.78
N LYS A 86 6.19 -15.75 1.56
CA LYS A 86 7.54 -15.45 1.06
C LYS A 86 7.74 -13.95 0.85
N LEU A 87 6.71 -13.26 0.38
CA LEU A 87 6.82 -11.84 0.05
C LEU A 87 6.99 -10.97 1.30
N ILE A 88 6.26 -11.24 2.37
CA ILE A 88 6.42 -10.48 3.62
C ILE A 88 7.80 -10.69 4.25
N GLN A 89 8.46 -11.79 3.96
CA GLN A 89 9.82 -12.05 4.42
C GLN A 89 10.90 -11.41 3.53
N LEU A 90 10.66 -11.28 2.23
CA LEU A 90 11.71 -10.93 1.26
C LEU A 90 11.48 -9.66 0.45
N THR A 91 10.24 -9.30 0.18
CA THR A 91 9.90 -8.22 -0.76
C THR A 91 8.82 -7.30 -0.22
N ARG A 92 9.22 -6.45 0.71
CA ARG A 92 8.38 -5.41 1.29
C ARG A 92 8.52 -4.11 0.51
N CYS A 93 7.42 -3.39 0.38
CA CYS A 93 7.40 -2.03 -0.14
C CYS A 93 6.52 -1.16 0.75
N VAL A 94 6.62 0.14 0.58
CA VAL A 94 5.77 1.09 1.28
C VAL A 94 5.00 1.92 0.26
N VAL A 95 3.69 1.87 0.37
CA VAL A 95 2.80 2.64 -0.51
C VAL A 95 2.61 4.02 0.08
N VAL A 96 2.76 5.06 -0.74
CA VAL A 96 2.61 6.44 -0.30
C VAL A 96 1.24 6.96 -0.71
N ALA A 97 0.56 7.62 0.22
CA ALA A 97 -0.77 8.18 -0.03
C ALA A 97 -0.98 9.45 0.79
N ASP A 98 -1.84 10.34 0.33
CA ASP A 98 -2.32 11.47 1.13
C ASP A 98 -3.40 11.03 2.11
N GLY A 99 -4.21 10.05 1.72
CA GLY A 99 -5.29 9.48 2.50
C GLY A 99 -5.95 8.35 1.73
N PHE A 100 -6.91 7.69 2.34
CA PHE A 100 -7.63 6.58 1.72
C PHE A 100 -9.13 6.69 1.90
N TYR A 101 -9.88 6.03 1.01
CA TYR A 101 -11.33 5.96 1.08
C TYR A 101 -11.80 4.63 1.64
N GLU A 102 -12.87 4.66 2.43
CA GLU A 102 -13.71 3.52 2.75
C GLU A 102 -15.18 3.89 2.68
N TRP A 103 -16.02 2.89 2.42
CA TRP A 103 -17.45 3.08 2.23
C TRP A 103 -18.24 2.48 3.38
N LYS A 104 -19.06 3.32 4.01
CA LYS A 104 -20.06 2.87 4.97
C LYS A 104 -21.27 2.33 4.22
N ARG A 105 -21.69 1.13 4.59
CA ARG A 105 -22.94 0.56 4.06
C ARG A 105 -24.11 1.01 4.94
N GLU A 106 -25.03 1.73 4.35
CA GLU A 106 -26.30 2.12 4.96
C GLU A 106 -27.45 1.66 4.04
N GLU A 107 -28.15 0.60 4.43
CA GLU A 107 -29.23 -0.02 3.64
C GLU A 107 -28.77 -0.39 2.21
N ARG A 108 -29.25 0.33 1.20
CA ARG A 108 -28.89 0.15 -0.22
C ARG A 108 -27.79 1.08 -0.70
N ASN A 109 -27.34 2.01 0.16
CA ASN A 109 -26.37 3.03 -0.20
C ASN A 109 -24.97 2.69 0.33
N LYS A 110 -23.96 3.13 -0.41
CA LYS A 110 -22.57 3.14 0.01
C LYS A 110 -22.10 4.58 0.08
N ILE A 111 -21.75 5.03 1.27
CA ILE A 111 -21.32 6.40 1.51
C ILE A 111 -19.80 6.42 1.66
N PRO A 112 -19.07 7.15 0.78
CA PRO A 112 -17.62 7.23 0.89
C PRO A 112 -17.18 8.16 2.02
N TYR A 113 -16.15 7.74 2.74
CA TYR A 113 -15.46 8.52 3.76
C TYR A 113 -13.99 8.60 3.39
N TYR A 114 -13.41 9.77 3.52
CA TYR A 114 -12.01 10.02 3.25
C TYR A 114 -11.24 10.16 4.57
N PHE A 115 -10.26 9.29 4.77
CA PHE A 115 -9.41 9.26 5.95
C PHE A 115 -8.04 9.83 5.63
N LEU A 116 -7.61 10.81 6.40
CA LEU A 116 -6.29 11.44 6.28
C LEU A 116 -5.77 11.80 7.67
N ARG A 117 -4.47 12.10 7.76
CA ARG A 117 -3.86 12.61 9.00
C ARG A 117 -4.35 14.03 9.28
N GLU A 118 -4.43 14.40 10.57
CA GLU A 118 -4.78 15.75 10.99
C GLU A 118 -3.83 16.81 10.40
N ASP A 119 -2.52 16.51 10.37
CA ASP A 119 -1.50 17.39 9.84
C ASP A 119 -1.45 17.42 8.30
N LYS A 120 -2.31 16.66 7.64
CA LYS A 120 -2.39 16.51 6.16
C LYS A 120 -1.11 16.04 5.48
N LYS A 121 -0.16 15.48 6.24
CA LYS A 121 1.04 14.86 5.70
C LYS A 121 0.72 13.49 5.10
N LEU A 122 1.67 12.93 4.33
CA LEU A 122 1.55 11.59 3.77
C LEU A 122 1.34 10.53 4.84
N ILE A 123 0.55 9.54 4.50
CA ILE A 123 0.51 8.26 5.18
C ILE A 123 1.37 7.26 4.40
N TYR A 124 1.98 6.34 5.13
CA TYR A 124 2.83 5.30 4.60
C TYR A 124 2.18 3.96 4.89
N ILE A 125 1.77 3.25 3.84
CA ILE A 125 1.01 2.00 3.97
C ILE A 125 1.95 0.83 3.73
N ALA A 126 1.96 -0.15 4.64
CA ALA A 126 2.71 -1.38 4.45
C ALA A 126 2.22 -2.12 3.21
N GLY A 127 3.14 -2.55 2.38
CA GLY A 127 2.88 -3.31 1.17
C GLY A 127 3.88 -4.45 0.99
N ILE A 128 3.53 -5.36 0.14
CA ILE A 128 4.42 -6.42 -0.35
C ILE A 128 4.33 -6.47 -1.86
N TYR A 129 5.41 -6.94 -2.52
CA TYR A 129 5.45 -6.97 -3.97
C TYR A 129 6.08 -8.25 -4.51
N GLU A 130 5.76 -8.56 -5.74
CA GLU A 130 6.41 -9.58 -6.56
C GLU A 130 6.55 -9.02 -7.98
N ASN A 131 7.78 -9.02 -8.49
CA ASN A 131 8.12 -8.38 -9.78
C ASN A 131 7.67 -6.90 -9.82
N ASP A 132 6.78 -6.56 -10.74
CA ASP A 132 6.25 -5.21 -10.95
C ASP A 132 4.84 -5.00 -10.36
N GLN A 133 4.42 -5.87 -9.45
CA GLN A 133 3.08 -5.87 -8.86
C GLN A 133 3.14 -5.80 -7.33
N PHE A 134 2.19 -5.10 -6.73
CA PHE A 134 2.09 -4.98 -5.28
C PHE A 134 0.68 -5.17 -4.77
N CYS A 135 0.54 -5.44 -3.47
CA CYS A 135 -0.70 -5.31 -2.74
C CYS A 135 -0.49 -4.63 -1.39
N LEU A 136 -1.56 -4.06 -0.86
CA LEU A 136 -1.58 -3.42 0.46
C LEU A 136 -1.72 -4.46 1.56
N VAL A 137 -1.02 -4.25 2.68
CA VAL A 137 -1.27 -5.00 3.91
C VAL A 137 -2.40 -4.31 4.67
N THR A 138 -3.37 -5.09 5.09
CA THR A 138 -4.53 -4.61 5.86
C THR A 138 -4.61 -5.29 7.22
N GLU A 139 -5.29 -4.64 8.15
CA GLU A 139 -5.55 -5.14 9.50
C GLU A 139 -7.00 -4.84 9.91
N GLU A 140 -7.42 -5.35 11.06
CA GLU A 140 -8.70 -4.97 11.65
C GLU A 140 -8.71 -3.47 11.94
N ALA A 141 -9.80 -2.82 11.54
CA ALA A 141 -9.94 -1.38 11.74
C ALA A 141 -10.09 -1.03 13.23
N ILE A 142 -9.60 0.14 13.58
CA ILE A 142 -9.69 0.71 14.92
C ILE A 142 -10.28 2.13 14.86
N LYS A 143 -10.78 2.61 16.01
CA LYS A 143 -11.26 3.99 16.18
C LYS A 143 -12.24 4.43 15.09
N ASN A 144 -11.98 5.59 14.48
CA ASN A 144 -12.86 6.21 13.49
C ASN A 144 -13.10 5.34 12.25
N VAL A 145 -12.10 4.58 11.82
CA VAL A 145 -12.25 3.69 10.65
C VAL A 145 -13.22 2.56 10.95
N LEU A 146 -13.17 2.00 12.17
CA LEU A 146 -14.06 0.92 12.60
C LEU A 146 -15.55 1.30 12.54
N GLU A 147 -15.87 2.56 12.75
CA GLU A 147 -17.26 3.06 12.63
C GLU A 147 -17.79 2.99 11.19
N ILE A 148 -16.89 2.94 10.22
CA ILE A 148 -17.21 2.97 8.80
C ILE A 148 -17.00 1.61 8.13
N HIS A 149 -15.89 0.93 8.46
CA HIS A 149 -15.51 -0.34 7.83
C HIS A 149 -14.68 -1.21 8.79
N ARG A 150 -14.77 -2.54 8.63
CA ARG A 150 -14.05 -3.50 9.48
C ARG A 150 -12.56 -3.57 9.22
N ARG A 151 -12.09 -3.15 8.04
CA ARG A 151 -10.69 -3.27 7.64
C ARG A 151 -10.10 -1.89 7.37
N GLN A 152 -8.82 -1.77 7.66
CA GLN A 152 -8.03 -0.59 7.33
C GLN A 152 -6.64 -1.00 6.79
N PRO A 153 -5.96 -0.13 6.03
CA PRO A 153 -4.56 -0.38 5.69
C PRO A 153 -3.68 -0.31 6.93
N VAL A 154 -2.60 -1.09 6.95
CA VAL A 154 -1.56 -0.98 7.97
C VAL A 154 -0.75 0.29 7.70
N ILE A 155 -0.91 1.29 8.57
CA ILE A 155 -0.25 2.58 8.44
C ILE A 155 0.99 2.61 9.32
N LEU A 156 2.15 2.91 8.70
CA LEU A 156 3.43 3.06 9.36
C LEU A 156 3.67 4.53 9.70
N ASN A 157 4.32 4.79 10.84
CA ASN A 157 4.90 6.10 11.08
C ASN A 157 6.09 6.33 10.15
N GLU A 158 6.38 7.56 9.77
CA GLU A 158 7.52 7.89 8.89
C GLU A 158 8.83 7.31 9.43
N LYS A 159 9.06 7.39 10.74
CA LYS A 159 10.23 6.82 11.42
C LYS A 159 10.38 5.30 11.31
N ASP A 160 9.28 4.58 11.07
CA ASP A 160 9.27 3.12 10.99
C ASP A 160 9.38 2.60 9.55
N VAL A 161 9.34 3.48 8.55
CA VAL A 161 9.40 3.09 7.13
C VAL A 161 10.69 2.32 6.82
N ASN A 162 11.84 2.84 7.21
CA ASN A 162 13.11 2.17 6.97
C ASN A 162 13.22 0.84 7.69
N ARG A 163 12.68 0.75 8.91
CA ARG A 163 12.63 -0.50 9.68
C ARG A 163 11.77 -1.55 8.98
N TYR A 164 10.61 -1.16 8.50
CA TYR A 164 9.73 -2.06 7.75
C TYR A 164 10.39 -2.57 6.46
N LEU A 165 11.10 -1.71 5.74
CA LEU A 165 11.81 -2.07 4.51
C LEU A 165 13.08 -2.89 4.76
N ASN A 166 13.62 -2.87 5.98
CA ASN A 166 14.87 -3.57 6.31
C ASN A 166 14.58 -5.01 6.77
N ILE A 167 14.74 -5.95 5.85
CA ILE A 167 14.44 -7.37 6.04
C ILE A 167 15.43 -8.06 6.97
N GLU A 168 16.64 -7.53 7.12
CA GLU A 168 17.72 -8.11 7.94
C GLU A 168 17.49 -7.98 9.46
N LEU A 169 16.50 -7.19 9.86
CA LEU A 169 16.17 -6.92 11.26
C LEU A 169 15.01 -7.77 11.81
N ASN A 170 14.58 -8.80 11.11
CA ASN A 170 13.50 -9.69 11.56
C ASN A 170 14.02 -10.98 12.16
#